data_756f44dfd8b625019ec031449c0f82e9
#
_entry.id   756f44dfd8b625019ec031449c0f82e9
#
_cell.length_a   1.000
_cell.length_b   1.000
_cell.length_c   1.000
_cell.angle_alpha   90.00
_cell.angle_beta   90.00
_cell.angle_gamma   90.00
#
_symmetry.space_group_name_H-M   'P 1'
#
loop_
_entity.id
_entity.type
_entity.pdbx_description
1 polymer ?
#
loop_
_entity_poly.entity_id
_entity_poly.type
_entity_poly.pdbx_seq_one_letter_code
_entity_poly.pdbx_strand_id
1 'polypeptide(L)'
;MEMLPHTHSCFVCGESNPIGFKLRFETDGRIVQTRFVPRPEHVGFRQTVHGGIIATLLDEIMVWACAVQTKRFAFCAELNVRFQNPLRPGETVLATAELVENRCGKIFEAKGELRTEAGVVLATATGKYLPIKNDLAAQMAEDFVGDGRSVVGDW
;
A
#
# COMPACT_ATOMS: atom_id res chain seq x y z
N MET A 1 -2.97 -16.68 -3.36
CA MET A 1 -2.70 -15.41 -2.64
C MET A 1 -3.02 -15.61 -1.16
N GLU A 2 -2.13 -15.18 -0.30
CA GLU A 2 -2.30 -15.20 1.15
C GLU A 2 -2.72 -13.80 1.62
N MET A 3 -3.70 -13.73 2.53
CA MET A 3 -4.14 -12.46 3.09
C MET A 3 -3.10 -11.91 4.06
N LEU A 4 -2.73 -10.66 3.88
CA LEU A 4 -1.84 -9.94 4.78
C LEU A 4 -2.60 -9.46 6.02
N PRO A 5 -1.91 -9.30 7.17
CA PRO A 5 -2.51 -8.66 8.33
C PRO A 5 -2.88 -7.20 8.02
N HIS A 6 -3.72 -6.63 8.86
CA HIS A 6 -4.11 -5.22 8.78
C HIS A 6 -4.05 -4.61 10.18
N THR A 7 -4.34 -3.33 10.30
CA THR A 7 -4.25 -2.62 11.57
C THR A 7 -5.62 -2.16 12.07
N HIS A 8 -5.65 -1.63 13.28
CA HIS A 8 -6.82 -0.95 13.83
C HIS A 8 -6.93 0.49 13.32
N SER A 9 -5.85 1.25 13.32
CA SER A 9 -5.87 2.71 13.18
C SER A 9 -5.41 3.27 11.83
N CYS A 10 -4.71 2.51 10.99
CA CYS A 10 -4.18 2.99 9.71
C CYS A 10 -5.27 3.58 8.81
N PHE A 11 -4.97 4.69 8.16
CA PHE A 11 -5.88 5.32 7.21
C PHE A 11 -6.22 4.42 6.00
N VAL A 12 -5.31 3.57 5.58
CA VAL A 12 -5.52 2.69 4.41
C VAL A 12 -6.11 1.34 4.82
N CYS A 13 -5.49 0.61 5.76
CA CYS A 13 -5.90 -0.74 6.14
C CYS A 13 -6.60 -0.85 7.50
N GLY A 14 -6.74 0.25 8.23
CA GLY A 14 -7.30 0.26 9.59
C GLY A 14 -8.79 -0.04 9.64
N GLU A 15 -9.17 -1.11 10.33
CA GLU A 15 -10.58 -1.51 10.43
C GLU A 15 -11.41 -0.55 11.26
N SER A 16 -10.80 0.14 12.21
CA SER A 16 -11.46 1.07 13.14
C SER A 16 -11.34 2.53 12.72
N ASN A 17 -10.60 2.85 11.67
CA ASN A 17 -10.49 4.22 11.19
C ASN A 17 -11.79 4.64 10.47
N PRO A 18 -12.54 5.64 10.99
CA PRO A 18 -13.86 5.97 10.45
C PRO A 18 -13.84 6.59 9.05
N ILE A 19 -12.71 7.18 8.64
CA ILE A 19 -12.55 7.80 7.31
C ILE A 19 -11.62 7.00 6.40
N GLY A 20 -11.10 5.86 6.87
CA GLY A 20 -10.13 5.04 6.15
C GLY A 20 -10.71 4.25 4.99
N PHE A 21 -9.83 3.71 4.17
CA PHE A 21 -10.21 2.87 3.03
C PHE A 21 -10.59 1.45 3.45
N LYS A 22 -10.12 0.99 4.60
CA LYS A 22 -10.32 -0.37 5.14
C LYS A 22 -9.92 -1.48 4.18
N LEU A 23 -8.84 -1.24 3.43
CA LEU A 23 -8.35 -2.18 2.44
C LEU A 23 -7.74 -3.42 3.08
N ARG A 24 -7.78 -4.50 2.32
CA ARG A 24 -7.12 -5.76 2.63
C ARG A 24 -6.19 -6.09 1.49
N PHE A 25 -4.97 -6.43 1.85
CA PHE A 25 -3.92 -6.80 0.91
C PHE A 25 -3.74 -8.32 0.89
N GLU A 26 -3.35 -8.83 -0.25
CA GLU A 26 -2.99 -10.24 -0.41
C GLU A 26 -1.69 -10.36 -1.21
N THR A 27 -0.98 -11.47 -1.03
CA THR A 27 0.32 -11.67 -1.67
C THR A 27 0.51 -13.12 -2.12
N ASP A 28 1.33 -13.31 -3.15
CA ASP A 28 1.91 -14.60 -3.52
C ASP A 28 3.35 -14.79 -2.98
N GLY A 29 3.80 -13.89 -2.08
CA GLY A 29 5.16 -13.83 -1.56
C GLY A 29 6.07 -12.89 -2.34
N ARG A 30 5.70 -12.45 -3.51
CA ARG A 30 6.45 -11.51 -4.35
C ARG A 30 5.64 -10.25 -4.66
N ILE A 31 4.46 -10.42 -5.19
CA ILE A 31 3.54 -9.33 -5.53
C ILE A 31 2.55 -9.16 -4.40
N VAL A 32 2.27 -7.92 -4.06
CA VAL A 32 1.16 -7.54 -3.19
C VAL A 32 0.07 -6.91 -4.05
N GLN A 33 -1.19 -7.26 -3.80
CA GLN A 33 -2.31 -6.69 -4.53
C GLN A 33 -3.49 -6.38 -3.61
N THR A 34 -4.35 -5.47 -4.06
CA THR A 34 -5.63 -5.16 -3.45
C THR A 34 -6.60 -4.60 -4.47
N ARG A 35 -7.90 -4.81 -4.23
CA ARG A 35 -8.98 -4.13 -4.98
C ARG A 35 -9.42 -2.90 -4.20
N PHE A 36 -9.67 -1.83 -4.91
CA PHE A 36 -10.15 -0.57 -4.36
C PHE A 36 -11.33 -0.04 -5.16
N VAL A 37 -12.36 0.42 -4.45
CA VAL A 37 -13.49 1.13 -5.05
C VAL A 37 -13.56 2.50 -4.39
N PRO A 38 -13.17 3.57 -5.08
CA PRO A 38 -13.22 4.92 -4.51
C PRO A 38 -14.69 5.34 -4.25
N ARG A 39 -14.88 5.99 -3.11
CA ARG A 39 -16.16 6.56 -2.71
C ARG A 39 -16.34 7.98 -3.28
N PRO A 40 -17.57 8.52 -3.29
CA PRO A 40 -17.84 9.90 -3.72
C PRO A 40 -17.01 10.95 -2.98
N GLU A 41 -16.66 10.71 -1.71
CA GLU A 41 -15.85 11.62 -0.87
C GLU A 41 -14.37 11.68 -1.28
N HIS A 42 -13.93 10.75 -2.13
CA HIS A 42 -12.55 10.69 -2.62
C HIS A 42 -12.30 11.59 -3.84
N VAL A 43 -13.27 12.39 -4.24
CA VAL A 43 -13.13 13.27 -5.42
C VAL A 43 -12.19 14.44 -5.16
N GLY A 44 -11.47 14.82 -6.21
CA GLY A 44 -10.73 16.07 -6.27
C GLY A 44 -11.42 17.04 -7.19
N PHE A 45 -11.45 16.76 -8.48
CA PHE A 45 -11.98 17.62 -9.50
C PHE A 45 -13.02 16.88 -10.37
N ARG A 46 -14.22 17.46 -10.51
CA ARG A 46 -15.31 16.99 -11.39
C ARG A 46 -15.43 15.48 -11.52
N GLN A 47 -15.90 14.79 -10.47
CA GLN A 47 -16.12 13.33 -10.49
C GLN A 47 -14.84 12.51 -10.76
N THR A 48 -13.69 13.11 -10.59
CA THR A 48 -12.39 12.43 -10.69
C THR A 48 -11.81 12.23 -9.30
N VAL A 49 -11.33 11.04 -9.01
CA VAL A 49 -10.68 10.73 -7.74
C VAL A 49 -9.44 11.60 -7.58
N HIS A 50 -9.28 12.20 -6.41
CA HIS A 50 -8.14 13.05 -6.10
C HIS A 50 -6.82 12.29 -6.23
N GLY A 51 -5.82 12.88 -6.88
CA GLY A 51 -4.52 12.26 -7.07
C GLY A 51 -3.84 11.84 -5.77
N GLY A 52 -4.07 12.59 -4.68
CA GLY A 52 -3.58 12.23 -3.35
C GLY A 52 -4.18 10.92 -2.81
N ILE A 53 -5.40 10.57 -3.16
CA ILE A 53 -6.02 9.28 -2.80
C ILE A 53 -5.31 8.14 -3.53
N ILE A 54 -5.05 8.31 -4.82
CA ILE A 54 -4.29 7.33 -5.63
C ILE A 54 -2.86 7.18 -5.08
N ALA A 55 -2.20 8.29 -4.76
CA ALA A 55 -0.85 8.30 -4.20
C ALA A 55 -0.83 7.57 -2.83
N THR A 56 -1.81 7.79 -1.97
CA THR A 56 -1.95 7.10 -0.68
C THR A 56 -2.06 5.58 -0.85
N LEU A 57 -2.89 5.14 -1.79
CA LEU A 57 -3.04 3.72 -2.09
C LEU A 57 -1.74 3.08 -2.59
N LEU A 58 -1.06 3.75 -3.53
CA LEU A 58 0.19 3.27 -4.09
C LEU A 58 1.34 3.27 -3.08
N ASP A 59 1.40 4.28 -2.20
CA ASP A 59 2.36 4.31 -1.10
C ASP A 59 2.20 3.11 -0.17
N GLU A 60 1.00 2.90 0.33
CA GLU A 60 0.72 1.81 1.27
C GLU A 60 1.02 0.43 0.67
N ILE A 61 0.58 0.17 -0.56
CA ILE A 61 0.81 -1.14 -1.17
C ILE A 61 2.31 -1.41 -1.43
N MET A 62 3.10 -0.37 -1.70
CA MET A 62 4.55 -0.51 -1.85
C MET A 62 5.24 -0.73 -0.50
N VAL A 63 4.75 -0.14 0.60
CA VAL A 63 5.21 -0.47 1.96
C VAL A 63 5.02 -1.96 2.24
N TRP A 64 3.84 -2.49 1.95
CA TRP A 64 3.56 -3.92 2.12
C TRP A 64 4.44 -4.81 1.22
N ALA A 65 4.71 -4.40 -0.01
CA ALA A 65 5.62 -5.13 -0.90
C ALA A 65 7.04 -5.20 -0.34
N CYS A 66 7.53 -4.10 0.25
CA CYS A 66 8.79 -4.10 0.97
C CYS A 66 8.76 -5.06 2.17
N ALA A 67 7.71 -4.97 3.01
CA ALA A 67 7.59 -5.78 4.22
C ALA A 67 7.53 -7.28 3.94
N VAL A 68 6.78 -7.71 2.94
CA VAL A 68 6.66 -9.13 2.54
C VAL A 68 8.01 -9.72 2.17
N GLN A 69 8.80 -8.99 1.38
CA GLN A 69 10.08 -9.49 0.85
C GLN A 69 11.23 -9.35 1.83
N THR A 70 11.28 -8.25 2.59
CA THR A 70 12.41 -7.96 3.48
C THR A 70 12.18 -8.38 4.92
N LYS A 71 10.94 -8.71 5.26
CA LYS A 71 10.48 -8.96 6.63
C LYS A 71 10.67 -7.77 7.57
N ARG A 72 10.66 -6.55 6.99
CA ARG A 72 10.80 -5.30 7.72
C ARG A 72 9.86 -4.24 7.18
N PHE A 73 9.18 -3.53 8.06
CA PHE A 73 8.46 -2.31 7.67
C PHE A 73 9.42 -1.15 7.44
N ALA A 74 8.98 -0.21 6.62
CA ALA A 74 9.76 0.95 6.24
C ALA A 74 8.84 2.17 6.10
N PHE A 75 9.42 3.37 6.32
CA PHE A 75 8.76 4.63 6.01
C PHE A 75 9.10 5.08 4.59
N CYS A 76 8.13 5.69 3.93
CA CYS A 76 8.34 6.32 2.63
C CYS A 76 9.26 7.55 2.79
N ALA A 77 10.38 7.55 2.08
CA ALA A 77 11.29 8.68 2.00
C ALA A 77 11.09 9.48 0.71
N GLU A 78 10.71 8.80 -0.37
CA GLU A 78 10.47 9.42 -1.68
C GLU A 78 9.39 8.64 -2.41
N LEU A 79 8.42 9.36 -2.94
CA LEU A 79 7.32 8.80 -3.73
C LEU A 79 7.20 9.56 -5.05
N ASN A 80 7.29 8.86 -6.17
CA ASN A 80 7.01 9.36 -7.49
C ASN A 80 5.78 8.69 -8.06
N VAL A 81 4.77 9.48 -8.40
CA VAL A 81 3.53 8.98 -9.01
C VAL A 81 3.35 9.61 -10.38
N ARG A 82 3.10 8.78 -11.38
CA ARG A 82 2.71 9.20 -12.71
C ARG A 82 1.24 8.86 -12.93
N PHE A 83 0.43 9.88 -13.14
CA PHE A 83 -1.00 9.75 -13.46
C PHE A 83 -1.18 9.70 -14.96
N GLN A 84 -1.82 8.64 -15.46
CA GLN A 84 -1.98 8.42 -16.90
C GLN A 84 -3.42 8.56 -17.37
N ASN A 85 -4.36 8.08 -16.58
CA ASN A 85 -5.79 8.14 -16.91
C ASN A 85 -6.60 8.50 -15.64
N PRO A 86 -7.72 9.22 -15.79
CA PRO A 86 -8.57 9.56 -14.65
C PRO A 86 -9.28 8.32 -14.10
N LEU A 87 -9.49 8.32 -12.78
CA LEU A 87 -10.30 7.34 -12.07
C LEU A 87 -11.57 8.02 -11.56
N ARG A 88 -12.71 7.37 -11.71
CA ARG A 88 -14.00 7.87 -11.22
C ARG A 88 -14.41 7.14 -9.94
N PRO A 89 -15.14 7.81 -9.02
CA PRO A 89 -15.76 7.13 -7.90
C PRO A 89 -16.66 5.99 -8.37
N GLY A 90 -16.64 4.87 -7.64
CA GLY A 90 -17.43 3.68 -7.97
C GLY A 90 -16.80 2.71 -8.95
N GLU A 91 -15.71 3.08 -9.63
CA GLU A 91 -14.97 2.15 -10.49
C GLU A 91 -14.09 1.23 -9.65
N THR A 92 -14.18 -0.07 -9.87
CA THR A 92 -13.29 -1.04 -9.25
C THR A 92 -11.93 -1.03 -9.93
N VAL A 93 -10.88 -0.89 -9.15
CA VAL A 93 -9.49 -0.92 -9.63
C VAL A 93 -8.66 -1.94 -8.86
N LEU A 94 -7.63 -2.43 -9.53
CA LEU A 94 -6.62 -3.32 -8.95
C LEU A 94 -5.31 -2.53 -8.76
N ALA A 95 -4.83 -2.49 -7.54
CA ALA A 95 -3.49 -2.01 -7.22
C ALA A 95 -2.56 -3.21 -7.02
N THR A 96 -1.35 -3.12 -7.56
CA THR A 96 -0.29 -4.11 -7.40
C THR A 96 1.02 -3.43 -7.08
N ALA A 97 1.88 -4.08 -6.30
CA ALA A 97 3.24 -3.62 -6.05
C ALA A 97 4.21 -4.76 -5.85
N GLU A 98 5.49 -4.49 -6.11
CA GLU A 98 6.59 -5.40 -5.82
C GLU A 98 7.84 -4.62 -5.39
N LEU A 99 8.68 -5.28 -4.60
CA LEU A 99 10.01 -4.80 -4.27
C LEU A 99 10.89 -4.90 -5.53
N VAL A 100 11.59 -3.81 -5.85
CA VAL A 100 12.53 -3.74 -6.98
C VAL A 100 13.95 -4.01 -6.52
N GLU A 101 14.36 -3.37 -5.41
CA GLU A 101 15.72 -3.46 -4.89
C GLU A 101 15.76 -3.33 -3.36
N ASN A 102 16.63 -4.10 -2.75
CA ASN A 102 17.01 -3.97 -1.35
C ASN A 102 18.51 -3.61 -1.29
N ARG A 103 18.79 -2.34 -1.04
CA ARG A 103 20.16 -1.84 -0.95
C ARG A 103 20.75 -2.11 0.44
N CYS A 104 21.28 -3.31 0.63
CA CYS A 104 21.97 -3.73 1.85
C CYS A 104 21.16 -3.51 3.14
N GLY A 105 19.84 -3.65 3.08
CA GLY A 105 18.97 -3.44 4.22
C GLY A 105 18.85 -1.98 4.70
N LYS A 106 19.34 -1.02 3.92
CA LYS A 106 19.33 0.41 4.28
C LYS A 106 18.29 1.23 3.54
N ILE A 107 18.02 0.88 2.28
CA ILE A 107 17.01 1.51 1.43
C ILE A 107 16.32 0.40 0.65
N PHE A 108 15.00 0.42 0.64
CA PHE A 108 14.18 -0.44 -0.22
C PHE A 108 13.60 0.39 -1.34
N GLU A 109 13.62 -0.13 -2.55
CA GLU A 109 12.94 0.47 -3.68
C GLU A 109 11.80 -0.44 -4.13
N ALA A 110 10.63 0.13 -4.33
CA ALA A 110 9.45 -0.57 -4.78
C ALA A 110 8.80 0.15 -5.96
N LYS A 111 8.03 -0.58 -6.72
CA LYS A 111 7.15 -0.05 -7.77
C LYS A 111 5.73 -0.53 -7.56
N GLY A 112 4.78 0.31 -7.97
CA GLY A 112 3.36 0.03 -7.88
C GLY A 112 2.61 0.47 -9.13
N GLU A 113 1.46 -0.11 -9.34
CA GLU A 113 0.59 0.19 -10.48
C GLU A 113 -0.88 0.10 -10.08
N LEU A 114 -1.69 0.97 -10.65
CA LEU A 114 -3.13 0.97 -10.51
C LEU A 114 -3.78 0.78 -11.89
N ARG A 115 -4.64 -0.23 -12.02
CA ARG A 115 -5.36 -0.57 -13.26
C ARG A 115 -6.86 -0.68 -13.05
N THR A 116 -7.62 -0.42 -14.10
CA THR A 116 -9.01 -0.86 -14.16
C THR A 116 -9.11 -2.38 -14.31
N GLU A 117 -10.29 -2.96 -14.07
CA GLU A 117 -10.53 -4.38 -14.33
C GLU A 117 -10.35 -4.76 -15.81
N ALA A 118 -10.55 -3.82 -16.72
CA ALA A 118 -10.28 -3.99 -18.16
C ALA A 118 -8.78 -3.92 -18.52
N GLY A 119 -7.89 -3.64 -17.56
CA GLY A 119 -6.45 -3.60 -17.76
C GLY A 119 -5.89 -2.24 -18.18
N VAL A 120 -6.70 -1.17 -18.16
CA VAL A 120 -6.21 0.19 -18.45
C VAL A 120 -5.39 0.70 -17.28
N VAL A 121 -4.14 1.09 -17.53
CA VAL A 121 -3.27 1.68 -16.51
C VAL A 121 -3.74 3.10 -16.19
N LEU A 122 -4.03 3.34 -14.91
CA LEU A 122 -4.46 4.64 -14.39
C LEU A 122 -3.31 5.44 -13.82
N ALA A 123 -2.44 4.77 -13.07
CA ALA A 123 -1.26 5.37 -12.47
C ALA A 123 -0.17 4.34 -12.25
N THR A 124 1.08 4.80 -12.26
CA THR A 124 2.25 4.03 -11.84
C THR A 124 3.02 4.81 -10.80
N ALA A 125 3.75 4.09 -9.93
CA ALA A 125 4.56 4.72 -8.91
C ALA A 125 5.88 3.99 -8.70
N THR A 126 6.86 4.74 -8.23
CA THR A 126 8.09 4.23 -7.64
C THR A 126 8.32 4.90 -6.29
N GLY A 127 8.90 4.20 -5.35
CA GLY A 127 9.18 4.74 -4.03
C GLY A 127 10.48 4.23 -3.45
N LYS A 128 11.07 5.05 -2.57
CA LYS A 128 12.20 4.69 -1.73
C LYS A 128 11.76 4.68 -0.27
N TYR A 129 12.10 3.63 0.42
CA TYR A 129 11.63 3.33 1.76
C TYR A 129 12.80 3.10 2.70
N LEU A 130 12.75 3.69 3.89
CA LEU A 130 13.77 3.55 4.93
C LEU A 130 13.26 2.59 6.01
N PRO A 131 14.00 1.50 6.29
CA PRO A 131 13.60 0.53 7.32
C PRO A 131 13.36 1.18 8.68
N ILE A 132 12.28 0.78 9.34
CA ILE A 132 11.92 1.23 10.68
C ILE A 132 12.81 0.53 11.70
N LYS A 133 13.25 1.26 12.72
CA LYS A 133 14.05 0.69 13.83
C LYS A 133 13.18 -0.21 14.71
N ASN A 134 13.81 -1.23 15.29
CA ASN A 134 13.12 -2.30 16.03
C ASN A 134 12.22 -1.80 17.18
N ASP A 135 12.65 -0.78 17.93
CA ASP A 135 11.87 -0.21 19.03
C ASP A 135 10.54 0.41 18.56
N LEU A 136 10.58 1.15 17.46
CA LEU A 136 9.37 1.72 16.85
C LEU A 136 8.54 0.63 16.17
N ALA A 137 9.17 -0.34 15.53
CA ALA A 137 8.50 -1.47 14.91
C ALA A 137 7.69 -2.28 15.95
N ALA A 138 8.23 -2.51 17.14
CA ALA A 138 7.54 -3.17 18.23
C ALA A 138 6.28 -2.40 18.68
N GLN A 139 6.36 -1.07 18.77
CA GLN A 139 5.18 -0.23 19.08
C GLN A 139 4.12 -0.29 17.98
N MET A 140 4.54 -0.28 16.72
CA MET A 140 3.61 -0.41 15.57
C MET A 140 2.92 -1.76 15.53
N ALA A 141 3.61 -2.82 15.98
CA ALA A 141 3.05 -4.17 16.02
C ALA A 141 1.82 -4.29 16.94
N GLU A 142 1.70 -3.44 17.97
CA GLU A 142 0.54 -3.41 18.87
C GLU A 142 -0.76 -3.00 18.14
N ASP A 143 -0.67 -2.30 17.02
CA ASP A 143 -1.83 -1.87 16.24
C ASP A 143 -2.33 -2.93 15.24
N PHE A 144 -1.62 -4.06 15.10
CA PHE A 144 -2.05 -5.13 14.20
C PHE A 144 -3.25 -5.92 14.72
N VAL A 145 -4.14 -6.25 13.78
CA VAL A 145 -5.22 -7.21 13.98
C VAL A 145 -4.73 -8.59 13.54
N GLY A 146 -4.72 -9.54 14.46
CA GLY A 146 -4.23 -10.88 14.20
C GLY A 146 -2.71 -11.02 14.31
N ASP A 147 -2.17 -12.14 13.83
CA ASP A 147 -0.73 -12.41 13.88
C ASP A 147 0.02 -11.77 12.71
N GLY A 148 0.46 -10.53 12.93
CA GLY A 148 1.30 -9.81 11.96
C GLY A 148 2.70 -10.40 11.76
N ARG A 149 3.16 -11.24 12.69
CA ARG A 149 4.54 -11.79 12.68
C ARG A 149 4.77 -12.79 11.56
N SER A 150 3.73 -13.52 11.14
CA SER A 150 3.84 -14.51 10.07
C SER A 150 4.33 -13.90 8.73
N VAL A 151 4.04 -12.62 8.50
CA VAL A 151 4.37 -11.93 7.25
C VAL A 151 5.64 -11.07 7.38
N VAL A 152 5.85 -10.45 8.53
CA VAL A 152 6.90 -9.45 8.71
C VAL A 152 8.03 -9.88 9.67
N GLY A 153 8.06 -11.13 10.05
CA GLY A 153 9.12 -11.68 10.91
C GLY A 153 9.03 -11.24 12.38
N ASP A 154 9.93 -11.76 13.19
CA ASP A 154 10.08 -11.32 14.58
C ASP A 154 10.82 -9.98 14.63
N TRP A 155 10.22 -9.02 15.32
CA TRP A 155 10.80 -7.69 15.61
C TRP A 155 11.73 -7.76 16.82
#